data_8832f7d72ec2af9a6130da5b498cd4ce
#
_entry.id   8832f7d72ec2af9a6130da5b498cd4ce
#
_cell.length_a   1.000
_cell.length_b   1.000
_cell.length_c   1.000
_cell.angle_alpha   90.00
_cell.angle_beta   90.00
_cell.angle_gamma   90.00
#
_symmetry.space_group_name_H-M   'P 1'
#
loop_
_entity.id
_entity.type
_entity.pdbx_description
1 polymer ?
#
loop_
_entity_poly.entity_id
_entity_poly.type
_entity_poly.pdbx_seq_one_letter_code
_entity_poly.pdbx_strand_id
1 'polypeptide(L)'
;MLDLAIAGHLFTAVLIGLAVGIEREWSGHTHGPDGRFGGARTFALLGLVGGFAGWFLRLDHALTAAVLIGGATLFVVAAYRAAMQRPDTTPDSTTEVVAIVVVAMGVTAGLGFRTMASATAALV
;
A
#
# COMPACT_ATOMS: atom_id res chain seq x y z
N MET A 1 -6.45 -12.81 19.25
CA MET A 1 -5.70 -13.95 18.72
C MET A 1 -5.89 -14.04 17.22
N LEU A 2 -4.81 -14.32 16.49
CA LEU A 2 -4.87 -14.47 15.05
C LEU A 2 -5.49 -15.82 14.69
N ASP A 3 -6.56 -15.79 13.91
CA ASP A 3 -7.20 -17.00 13.43
C ASP A 3 -7.08 -17.09 11.90
N LEU A 4 -7.65 -18.16 11.31
CA LEU A 4 -7.53 -18.37 9.87
C LEU A 4 -8.21 -17.28 9.06
N ALA A 5 -9.31 -16.71 9.57
CA ALA A 5 -10.01 -15.64 8.87
C ALA A 5 -9.14 -14.37 8.83
N ILE A 6 -8.56 -14.00 9.98
CA ILE A 6 -7.68 -12.82 10.07
C ILE A 6 -6.44 -13.03 9.23
N ALA A 7 -5.83 -14.22 9.31
CA ALA A 7 -4.67 -14.54 8.48
C ALA A 7 -5.00 -14.42 6.99
N GLY A 8 -6.19 -14.86 6.59
CA GLY A 8 -6.65 -14.73 5.21
C GLY A 8 -6.81 -13.28 4.78
N HIS A 9 -7.35 -12.45 5.65
CA HIS A 9 -7.50 -11.01 5.37
C HIS A 9 -6.14 -10.33 5.19
N LEU A 10 -5.20 -10.62 6.09
CA LEU A 10 -3.85 -10.04 6.01
C LEU A 10 -3.11 -10.56 4.78
N PHE A 11 -3.25 -11.83 4.48
CA PHE A 11 -2.65 -12.42 3.29
C PHE A 11 -3.19 -11.76 2.02
N THR A 12 -4.49 -11.52 1.97
CA THR A 12 -5.12 -10.81 0.85
C THR A 12 -4.53 -9.41 0.70
N ALA A 13 -4.35 -8.70 1.81
CA ALA A 13 -3.76 -7.36 1.79
C ALA A 13 -2.34 -7.38 1.21
N VAL A 14 -1.53 -8.36 1.61
CA VAL A 14 -0.17 -8.52 1.08
C VAL A 14 -0.20 -8.82 -0.42
N LEU A 15 -1.08 -9.72 -0.84
CA LEU A 15 -1.18 -10.10 -2.26
C LEU A 15 -1.61 -8.93 -3.13
N ILE A 16 -2.52 -8.10 -2.65
CA ILE A 16 -2.94 -6.89 -3.37
C ILE A 16 -1.75 -5.97 -3.58
N GLY A 17 -1.01 -5.68 -2.52
CA GLY A 17 0.18 -4.86 -2.60
C GLY A 17 1.23 -5.45 -3.52
N LEU A 18 1.47 -6.76 -3.40
CA LEU A 18 2.44 -7.46 -4.23
C LEU A 18 2.06 -7.37 -5.72
N ALA A 19 0.80 -7.60 -6.05
CA ALA A 19 0.33 -7.56 -7.44
C ALA A 19 0.54 -6.16 -8.04
N VAL A 20 0.18 -5.12 -7.30
CA VAL A 20 0.38 -3.74 -7.75
C VAL A 20 1.86 -3.44 -7.89
N GLY A 21 2.68 -3.87 -6.93
CA GLY A 21 4.12 -3.65 -6.97
C GLY A 21 4.79 -4.34 -8.16
N ILE A 22 4.36 -5.55 -8.49
CA ILE A 22 4.88 -6.26 -9.66
C ILE A 22 4.51 -5.49 -10.94
N GLU A 23 3.28 -5.00 -11.03
CA GLU A 23 2.87 -4.19 -12.17
C GLU A 23 3.75 -2.94 -12.29
N ARG A 24 4.03 -2.27 -11.18
CA ARG A 24 4.87 -1.08 -11.21
C ARG A 24 6.30 -1.41 -11.64
N GLU A 25 6.83 -2.54 -11.24
CA GLU A 25 8.15 -2.97 -11.70
C GLU A 25 8.16 -3.30 -13.18
N TRP A 26 7.13 -4.02 -13.67
CA TRP A 26 6.99 -4.36 -15.09
C TRP A 26 6.91 -3.12 -15.96
N SER A 27 6.20 -2.11 -15.52
CA SER A 27 6.04 -0.87 -16.28
C SER A 27 7.25 0.05 -16.23
N GLY A 28 8.29 -0.32 -15.47
CA GLY A 28 9.53 0.45 -15.38
C GLY A 28 9.48 1.64 -14.44
N HIS A 29 8.44 1.76 -13.62
CA HIS A 29 8.29 2.90 -12.72
C HIS A 29 9.30 2.93 -11.59
N THR A 30 10.04 1.83 -11.35
CA THR A 30 11.02 1.72 -10.27
C THR A 30 12.46 1.78 -10.78
N HIS A 31 12.66 1.92 -12.08
CA HIS A 31 13.99 1.88 -12.69
C HIS A 31 14.33 3.18 -13.38
N GLY A 32 15.64 3.43 -13.51
CA GLY A 32 16.15 4.58 -14.23
C GLY A 32 16.03 5.89 -13.46
N PRO A 33 16.33 7.03 -14.13
CA PRO A 33 16.32 8.35 -13.48
C PRO A 33 14.95 8.75 -12.94
N ASP A 34 13.87 8.26 -13.57
CA ASP A 34 12.50 8.55 -13.16
C ASP A 34 11.95 7.52 -12.17
N GLY A 35 12.78 6.58 -11.71
CA GLY A 35 12.35 5.55 -10.78
C GLY A 35 11.93 6.13 -9.44
N ARG A 36 10.76 5.72 -8.98
CA ARG A 36 10.24 6.11 -7.67
C ARG A 36 10.60 5.05 -6.64
N PHE A 37 10.26 5.34 -5.38
CA PHE A 37 10.45 4.33 -4.34
C PHE A 37 9.63 3.08 -4.66
N GLY A 38 10.15 1.96 -4.26
CA GLY A 38 9.32 0.80 -4.07
C GLY A 38 9.00 0.00 -5.32
N GLY A 39 9.42 -1.23 -5.28
CA GLY A 39 8.95 -2.27 -6.17
C GLY A 39 7.95 -3.15 -5.43
N ALA A 40 7.91 -4.42 -5.84
CA ALA A 40 6.95 -5.39 -5.31
C ALA A 40 7.01 -5.49 -3.78
N ARG A 41 8.20 -5.51 -3.21
CA ARG A 41 8.36 -5.63 -1.76
C ARG A 41 7.72 -4.47 -1.01
N THR A 42 8.01 -3.25 -1.44
CA THR A 42 7.49 -2.05 -0.78
C THR A 42 5.98 -2.01 -0.83
N PHE A 43 5.40 -2.29 -2.00
CA PHE A 43 3.94 -2.28 -2.15
C PHE A 43 3.29 -3.42 -1.36
N ALA A 44 3.93 -4.59 -1.28
CA ALA A 44 3.43 -5.68 -0.44
C ALA A 44 3.40 -5.26 1.03
N LEU A 45 4.45 -4.60 1.50
CA LEU A 45 4.52 -4.13 2.89
C LEU A 45 3.51 -3.02 3.16
N LEU A 46 3.28 -2.11 2.21
CA LEU A 46 2.25 -1.09 2.36
C LEU A 46 0.86 -1.72 2.46
N GLY A 47 0.59 -2.73 1.64
CA GLY A 47 -0.65 -3.48 1.74
C GLY A 47 -0.82 -4.14 3.09
N LEU A 48 0.27 -4.73 3.62
CA LEU A 48 0.25 -5.38 4.94
C LEU A 48 -0.01 -4.36 6.05
N VAL A 49 0.62 -3.20 6.00
CA VAL A 49 0.38 -2.14 6.99
C VAL A 49 -1.10 -1.74 6.97
N GLY A 50 -1.67 -1.59 5.77
CA GLY A 50 -3.10 -1.33 5.63
C GLY A 50 -3.94 -2.45 6.23
N GLY A 51 -3.57 -3.70 5.96
CA GLY A 51 -4.26 -4.86 6.51
C GLY A 51 -4.27 -4.87 8.04
N PHE A 52 -3.12 -4.61 8.66
CA PHE A 52 -3.06 -4.49 10.11
C PHE A 52 -3.91 -3.34 10.63
N ALA A 53 -3.88 -2.19 9.96
CA ALA A 53 -4.71 -1.06 10.36
C ALA A 53 -6.19 -1.44 10.32
N GLY A 54 -6.64 -2.13 9.27
CA GLY A 54 -8.02 -2.60 9.18
C GLY A 54 -8.37 -3.57 10.30
N TRP A 55 -7.46 -4.49 10.61
CA TRP A 55 -7.67 -5.43 11.70
C TRP A 55 -7.80 -4.70 13.04
N PHE A 56 -6.91 -3.74 13.31
CA PHE A 56 -6.99 -2.96 14.54
C PHE A 56 -8.28 -2.14 14.63
N LEU A 57 -8.78 -1.64 13.49
CA LEU A 57 -10.09 -0.97 13.48
C LEU A 57 -11.21 -1.92 13.93
N ARG A 58 -11.16 -3.18 13.52
CA ARG A 58 -12.14 -4.19 13.95
C ARG A 58 -12.06 -4.49 15.44
N LEU A 59 -10.88 -4.29 16.03
CA LEU A 59 -10.66 -4.52 17.47
C LEU A 59 -10.91 -3.27 18.31
N ASP A 60 -11.46 -2.21 17.72
CA ASP A 60 -11.70 -0.92 18.38
C ASP A 60 -10.40 -0.22 18.82
N HIS A 61 -9.30 -0.52 18.15
CA HIS A 61 -8.03 0.16 18.37
C HIS A 61 -7.79 1.22 17.30
N ALA A 62 -8.70 2.19 17.24
CA ALA A 62 -8.68 3.21 16.19
C ALA A 62 -7.41 4.07 16.23
N LEU A 63 -6.87 4.34 17.41
CA LEU A 63 -5.65 5.14 17.52
C LEU A 63 -4.46 4.39 16.90
N THR A 64 -4.32 3.11 17.18
CA THR A 64 -3.25 2.30 16.59
C THR A 64 -3.39 2.26 15.07
N ALA A 65 -4.61 2.07 14.58
CA ALA A 65 -4.88 2.09 13.14
C ALA A 65 -4.50 3.45 12.53
N ALA A 66 -4.87 4.54 13.18
CA ALA A 66 -4.55 5.89 12.71
C ALA A 66 -3.04 6.12 12.65
N VAL A 67 -2.28 5.62 13.62
CA VAL A 67 -0.83 5.73 13.61
C VAL A 67 -0.23 4.96 12.44
N LEU A 68 -0.73 3.76 12.17
CA LEU A 68 -0.24 2.97 11.04
C LEU A 68 -0.54 3.64 9.70
N ILE A 69 -1.76 4.10 9.51
CA ILE A 69 -2.18 4.77 8.27
C ILE A 69 -1.42 6.08 8.11
N GLY A 70 -1.32 6.86 9.18
CA GLY A 70 -0.60 8.13 9.17
C GLY A 70 0.88 7.94 8.86
N GLY A 71 1.51 6.93 9.47
CA GLY A 71 2.90 6.60 9.22
C GLY A 71 3.14 6.20 7.76
N ALA A 72 2.28 5.35 7.22
CA ALA A 72 2.38 4.95 5.82
C ALA A 72 2.22 6.15 4.89
N THR A 73 1.25 7.02 5.17
CA THR A 73 1.02 8.23 4.38
C THR A 73 2.22 9.17 4.43
N LEU A 74 2.80 9.37 5.62
CA LEU A 74 4.00 10.20 5.77
C LEU A 74 5.17 9.61 5.00
N PHE A 75 5.33 8.29 5.02
CA PHE A 75 6.38 7.63 4.24
C PHE A 75 6.21 7.93 2.75
N VAL A 76 4.99 7.82 2.23
CA VAL A 76 4.71 8.08 0.82
C VAL A 76 5.00 9.55 0.48
N VAL A 77 4.58 10.48 1.34
CA VAL A 77 4.84 11.90 1.12
C VAL A 77 6.34 12.20 1.15
N ALA A 78 7.06 11.62 2.09
CA ALA A 78 8.51 11.80 2.18
C ALA A 78 9.22 11.26 0.93
N ALA A 79 8.78 10.11 0.44
CA ALA A 79 9.35 9.53 -0.77
C ALA A 79 9.08 10.42 -2.00
N TYR A 80 7.88 10.99 -2.08
CA TYR A 80 7.54 11.92 -3.16
C TYR A 80 8.44 13.15 -3.12
N ARG A 81 8.59 13.75 -1.94
CA ARG A 81 9.44 14.94 -1.78
C ARG A 81 10.89 14.64 -2.14
N ALA A 82 11.40 13.50 -1.71
CA ALA A 82 12.77 13.10 -2.05
C ALA A 82 12.94 12.93 -3.56
N ALA A 83 11.95 12.35 -4.23
CA ALA A 83 11.98 12.18 -5.68
C ALA A 83 11.96 13.54 -6.40
N MET A 84 11.15 14.49 -5.91
CA MET A 84 11.04 15.80 -6.54
C MET A 84 12.29 16.66 -6.39
N GLN A 85 13.17 16.34 -5.44
CA GLN A 85 14.42 17.05 -5.26
C GLN A 85 15.51 16.60 -6.23
N ARG A 86 15.29 15.51 -6.96
CA ARG A 86 16.26 15.06 -7.96
C ARG A 86 16.12 15.90 -9.23
N PRO A 87 17.24 16.41 -9.80
CA PRO A 87 17.17 17.33 -10.92
C PRO A 87 16.48 16.77 -12.18
N ASP A 88 16.62 15.46 -12.38
CA ASP A 88 16.14 14.82 -13.61
C ASP A 88 14.73 14.21 -13.47
N THR A 89 14.05 14.48 -12.36
CA THR A 89 12.73 13.86 -12.09
C THR A 89 11.63 14.74 -12.64
N THR A 90 10.78 14.16 -13.47
CA THR A 90 9.57 14.85 -13.95
C THR A 90 8.49 14.80 -12.88
N PRO A 91 7.67 15.87 -12.74
CA PRO A 91 6.57 15.86 -11.77
C PRO A 91 5.52 14.82 -12.17
N ASP A 92 5.49 13.72 -11.44
CA ASP A 92 4.51 12.66 -11.64
C ASP A 92 4.29 11.97 -10.30
N SER A 93 3.08 12.06 -9.79
CA SER A 93 2.71 11.50 -8.50
C SER A 93 1.91 10.21 -8.61
N THR A 94 1.85 9.62 -9.80
CA THR A 94 1.03 8.42 -10.02
C THR A 94 1.42 7.28 -9.08
N THR A 95 2.72 7.04 -8.90
CA THR A 95 3.21 5.97 -8.04
C THR A 95 2.80 6.20 -6.58
N GLU A 96 2.90 7.44 -6.13
CA GLU A 96 2.55 7.80 -4.75
C GLU A 96 1.04 7.69 -4.52
N VAL A 97 0.23 8.10 -5.50
CA VAL A 97 -1.22 7.93 -5.43
C VAL A 97 -1.57 6.44 -5.38
N VAL A 98 -0.93 5.63 -6.21
CA VAL A 98 -1.14 4.18 -6.20
C VAL A 98 -0.75 3.59 -4.84
N ALA A 99 0.34 4.07 -4.24
CA ALA A 99 0.75 3.60 -2.92
C ALA A 99 -0.32 3.87 -1.86
N ILE A 100 -0.92 5.07 -1.88
CA ILE A 100 -2.01 5.40 -0.96
C ILE A 100 -3.22 4.50 -1.20
N VAL A 101 -3.55 4.24 -2.46
CA VAL A 101 -4.65 3.33 -2.81
C VAL A 101 -4.37 1.93 -2.30
N VAL A 102 -3.13 1.44 -2.39
CA VAL A 102 -2.74 0.13 -1.87
C VAL A 102 -2.97 0.06 -0.36
N VAL A 103 -2.59 1.09 0.37
CA VAL A 103 -2.84 1.14 1.82
C VAL A 103 -4.35 1.08 2.08
N ALA A 104 -5.15 1.85 1.35
CA ALA A 104 -6.60 1.86 1.52
C ALA A 104 -7.21 0.49 1.21
N MET A 105 -6.75 -0.17 0.15
CA MET A 105 -7.21 -1.52 -0.18
C MET A 105 -6.81 -2.51 0.92
N GLY A 106 -5.62 -2.35 1.48
CA GLY A 106 -5.17 -3.16 2.60
C GLY A 106 -6.08 -2.99 3.82
N VAL A 107 -6.45 -1.75 4.15
CA VAL A 107 -7.39 -1.47 5.24
C VAL A 107 -8.73 -2.17 4.97
N THR A 108 -9.23 -2.06 3.75
CA THR A 108 -10.50 -2.69 3.35
C THR A 108 -10.43 -4.21 3.53
N ALA A 109 -9.32 -4.83 3.10
CA ALA A 109 -9.13 -6.27 3.28
C ALA A 109 -9.05 -6.64 4.77
N GLY A 110 -8.32 -5.86 5.55
CA GLY A 110 -8.17 -6.08 6.99
C GLY A 110 -9.49 -5.95 7.74
N LEU A 111 -10.39 -5.11 7.24
CA LEU A 111 -11.75 -4.99 7.78
C LEU A 111 -12.64 -6.18 7.43
N GLY A 112 -12.20 -7.04 6.52
CA GLY A 112 -12.95 -8.21 6.12
C GLY A 112 -13.63 -8.11 4.76
N PHE A 113 -13.45 -7.00 4.04
CA PHE A 113 -14.07 -6.80 2.72
C PHE A 113 -13.13 -7.23 1.60
N ARG A 114 -12.74 -8.51 1.62
CA ARG A 114 -11.72 -9.04 0.70
C ARG A 114 -12.10 -8.95 -0.77
N THR A 115 -13.36 -9.26 -1.07
CA THR A 115 -13.85 -9.21 -2.45
C THR A 115 -13.80 -7.79 -3.01
N MET A 116 -14.22 -6.83 -2.21
CA MET A 116 -14.22 -5.42 -2.58
C MET A 116 -12.80 -4.92 -2.82
N ALA A 117 -11.88 -5.24 -1.90
CA ALA A 117 -10.48 -4.86 -2.02
C ALA A 117 -9.85 -5.47 -3.27
N SER A 118 -10.11 -6.75 -3.53
CA SER A 118 -9.53 -7.45 -4.69
C SER A 118 -10.09 -6.90 -6.01
N ALA A 119 -11.39 -6.59 -6.04
CA ALA A 119 -12.00 -6.00 -7.23
C ALA A 119 -11.41 -4.61 -7.53
N THR A 120 -11.17 -3.81 -6.50
CA THR A 120 -10.54 -2.50 -6.67
C THR A 120 -9.11 -2.65 -7.18
N ALA A 121 -8.38 -3.63 -6.66
CA ALA A 121 -7.01 -3.90 -7.12
C ALA A 121 -6.96 -4.19 -8.61
N ALA A 122 -7.96 -4.87 -9.14
CA ALA A 122 -8.01 -5.20 -10.55
C ALA A 122 -8.14 -3.97 -11.46
N LEU A 123 -8.63 -2.85 -10.91
CA LEU A 123 -8.78 -1.60 -11.65
C LEU A 123 -7.51 -0.74 -11.63
N VAL A 124 -6.58 -1.06 -10.75
CA VAL A 124 -5.31 -0.34 -10.62
C VAL A 124 -4.24 -0.99 -11.47
#